data_2d74bb301e3f69a3e55a856cc5e8f11f
#
_entry.id   2d74bb301e3f69a3e55a856cc5e8f11f
#
_cell.length_a   1.000
_cell.length_b   1.000
_cell.length_c   1.000
_cell.angle_alpha   90.00
_cell.angle_beta   90.00
_cell.angle_gamma   90.00
#
_symmetry.space_group_name_H-M   'P 1'
#
loop_
_entity.id
_entity.type
_entity.pdbx_description
1 polymer ?
#
loop_
_entity_poly.entity_id
_entity_poly.type
_entity_poly.pdbx_seq_one_letter_code
_entity_poly.pdbx_strand_id
1 'polypeptide(L)'
;MATIHVDGKTLEVDGADNLLQACLSLGLDIPYFCWHPALGSVGACRQCAVKQYTDENDKRGRLVMSCMTPATDNTWISIEDEEAKQFRASVVEWLMTNHPHDCPVCEEGGHCHLQDMTVMTGHNERRYRFTKRTHQNQELGPFIAHEMNRCIACYRCVRYYKDYAGGTDLGVYGAHDNVYFGRVEDGVLESEFSGNLTEVCPTGVFTDKTHSERYNRKWDMQFAPSICHGCSSGCNISPGERYGEIRRIENRYNGSVNHYFLCDRGRFGYGYVNREDRPRQPLLVLSKQKLSLDGALDQAAALLKERKVVGIGSPRASLESNFALRELVGEGNFYSGINEGELDRLRLILQVMQEGPLPVPSIRDIEDHDAVFVLGEDLTQTAARIALALRQSVKGKAVEMAADMKVQPWLDAAVKNIAQHAQNPLFIASVSATRLDDVAEETVHAAPDDLARLGFAVAHAIDPSAPSVADLDPQAQAF
;
A
#
# COMPACT_ATOMS: atom_id res chain seq x y z
N MET A 1 -5.35 -19.06 19.84
CA MET A 1 -4.14 -18.89 20.68
C MET A 1 -3.26 -20.11 20.53
N ALA A 2 -1.94 -19.93 20.43
CA ALA A 2 -0.94 -20.99 20.44
C ALA A 2 0.10 -20.65 21.50
N THR A 3 0.60 -21.66 22.20
CA THR A 3 1.69 -21.52 23.17
C THR A 3 2.99 -21.88 22.48
N ILE A 4 3.95 -20.96 22.44
CA ILE A 4 5.28 -21.20 21.90
C ILE A 4 6.34 -21.03 22.98
N HIS A 5 7.41 -21.77 22.86
CA HIS A 5 8.55 -21.73 23.81
C HIS A 5 9.76 -21.16 23.06
N VAL A 6 10.24 -20.01 23.50
CA VAL A 6 11.34 -19.28 22.85
C VAL A 6 12.44 -19.01 23.87
N ASP A 7 13.64 -19.57 23.68
CA ASP A 7 14.80 -19.37 24.54
C ASP A 7 14.48 -19.56 26.03
N GLY A 8 13.73 -20.64 26.34
CA GLY A 8 13.32 -20.99 27.71
C GLY A 8 12.16 -20.19 28.30
N LYS A 9 11.54 -19.30 27.52
CA LYS A 9 10.34 -18.56 27.92
C LYS A 9 9.11 -19.16 27.25
N THR A 10 8.01 -19.30 27.99
CA THR A 10 6.70 -19.71 27.47
C THR A 10 5.89 -18.46 27.14
N LEU A 11 5.42 -18.36 25.92
CA LEU A 11 4.73 -17.19 25.39
C LEU A 11 3.44 -17.60 24.69
N GLU A 12 2.38 -16.83 24.90
CA GLU A 12 1.10 -17.02 24.22
C GLU A 12 1.01 -16.10 23.01
N VAL A 13 0.56 -16.63 21.88
CA VAL A 13 0.42 -15.91 20.62
C VAL A 13 -0.99 -16.09 20.09
N ASP A 14 -1.61 -15.01 19.66
CA ASP A 14 -2.90 -15.01 19.01
C ASP A 14 -2.79 -14.48 17.59
N GLY A 15 -3.41 -15.17 16.64
CA GLY A 15 -3.54 -14.73 15.24
C GLY A 15 -2.24 -14.69 14.42
N ALA A 16 -1.18 -15.39 14.85
CA ALA A 16 0.06 -15.44 14.06
C ALA A 16 0.06 -16.61 13.07
N ASP A 17 0.38 -16.33 11.82
CA ASP A 17 0.43 -17.33 10.75
C ASP A 17 1.68 -18.23 10.84
N ASN A 18 2.83 -17.62 11.12
CA ASN A 18 4.12 -18.32 11.18
C ASN A 18 4.97 -17.84 12.35
N LEU A 19 6.03 -18.60 12.67
CA LEU A 19 6.89 -18.29 13.80
C LEU A 19 7.58 -16.93 13.74
N LEU A 20 7.92 -16.43 12.54
CA LEU A 20 8.50 -15.11 12.40
C LEU A 20 7.52 -14.04 12.84
N GLN A 21 6.30 -14.09 12.35
CA GLN A 21 5.24 -13.13 12.72
C GLN A 21 4.92 -13.23 14.22
N ALA A 22 4.83 -14.46 14.75
CA ALA A 22 4.63 -14.70 16.17
C ALA A 22 5.70 -14.02 17.03
N CYS A 23 6.97 -14.24 16.73
CA CYS A 23 8.08 -13.64 17.47
C CYS A 23 8.09 -12.12 17.37
N LEU A 24 7.90 -11.56 16.15
CA LEU A 24 7.87 -10.12 15.95
C LEU A 24 6.71 -9.45 16.70
N SER A 25 5.51 -10.08 16.75
CA SER A 25 4.36 -9.55 17.52
C SER A 25 4.61 -9.52 19.03
N LEU A 26 5.50 -10.37 19.52
CA LEU A 26 5.93 -10.43 20.93
C LEU A 26 7.13 -9.52 21.23
N GLY A 27 7.59 -8.74 20.24
CA GLY A 27 8.78 -7.90 20.38
C GLY A 27 10.10 -8.67 20.39
N LEU A 28 10.11 -9.90 19.88
CA LEU A 28 11.31 -10.71 19.72
C LEU A 28 11.87 -10.51 18.31
N ASP A 29 13.09 -9.99 18.22
CA ASP A 29 13.73 -9.68 16.95
C ASP A 29 14.32 -10.93 16.27
N ILE A 30 13.88 -11.19 15.06
CA ILE A 30 14.49 -12.18 14.15
C ILE A 30 14.79 -11.45 12.84
N PRO A 31 16.03 -11.48 12.32
CA PRO A 31 16.36 -10.83 11.06
C PRO A 31 15.67 -11.52 9.87
N TYR A 32 15.19 -10.75 8.90
CA TYR A 32 14.49 -11.27 7.73
C TYR A 32 14.58 -10.31 6.54
N PHE A 33 14.29 -10.79 5.31
CA PHE A 33 14.18 -9.95 4.11
C PHE A 33 12.96 -10.29 3.25
N CYS A 34 12.78 -11.56 2.86
CA CYS A 34 11.80 -11.93 1.84
C CYS A 34 10.35 -11.97 2.35
N TRP A 35 10.14 -12.11 3.65
CA TRP A 35 8.82 -12.05 4.26
C TRP A 35 8.31 -10.61 4.32
N HIS A 36 7.01 -10.45 4.14
CA HIS A 36 6.30 -9.19 4.36
C HIS A 36 4.87 -9.53 4.79
N PRO A 37 4.30 -8.82 5.78
CA PRO A 37 2.98 -9.17 6.32
C PRO A 37 1.87 -9.20 5.29
N ALA A 38 1.91 -8.34 4.26
CA ALA A 38 0.91 -8.34 3.19
C ALA A 38 1.22 -9.30 2.03
N LEU A 39 2.44 -9.86 1.94
CA LEU A 39 2.87 -10.68 0.81
C LEU A 39 3.15 -12.13 1.23
N GLY A 40 3.05 -12.44 2.52
CA GLY A 40 3.37 -13.77 3.04
C GLY A 40 4.84 -14.16 2.89
N SER A 41 5.10 -15.45 2.78
CA SER A 41 6.42 -16.06 2.81
C SER A 41 6.79 -16.74 1.50
N VAL A 42 8.08 -16.73 1.16
CA VAL A 42 8.63 -17.44 0.00
C VAL A 42 9.91 -18.23 0.34
N GLY A 43 10.51 -17.99 1.51
CA GLY A 43 11.71 -18.71 1.98
C GLY A 43 13.00 -18.42 1.19
N ALA A 44 13.04 -17.37 0.35
CA ALA A 44 14.14 -17.10 -0.57
C ALA A 44 15.42 -16.61 0.13
N CYS A 45 15.30 -15.74 1.13
CA CYS A 45 16.47 -15.09 1.75
C CYS A 45 17.15 -15.94 2.83
N ARG A 46 16.42 -16.83 3.48
CA ARG A 46 16.87 -17.72 4.56
C ARG A 46 17.44 -17.00 5.79
N GLN A 47 17.24 -15.69 5.91
CA GLN A 47 17.78 -14.88 6.99
C GLN A 47 17.08 -15.13 8.34
N CYS A 48 15.83 -15.60 8.33
CA CYS A 48 15.03 -15.83 9.53
C CYS A 48 15.25 -17.21 10.17
N ALA A 49 16.45 -17.75 10.06
CA ALA A 49 16.81 -19.06 10.64
C ALA A 49 16.73 -19.04 12.16
N VAL A 50 16.07 -20.04 12.73
CA VAL A 50 16.01 -20.34 14.15
C VAL A 50 16.26 -21.83 14.36
N LYS A 51 16.62 -22.22 15.58
CA LYS A 51 16.74 -23.62 15.94
C LYS A 51 15.40 -24.11 16.48
N GLN A 52 14.82 -25.15 15.89
CA GLN A 52 13.57 -25.78 16.35
C GLN A 52 13.88 -27.10 17.04
N TYR A 53 13.21 -27.34 18.16
CA TYR A 53 13.32 -28.53 18.96
C TYR A 53 11.98 -29.27 19.02
N THR A 54 12.00 -30.58 19.27
CA THR A 54 10.81 -31.40 19.48
C THR A 54 10.12 -31.14 20.82
N ASP A 55 10.92 -30.92 21.87
CA ASP A 55 10.50 -30.63 23.24
C ASP A 55 11.64 -30.00 24.04
N GLU A 56 11.43 -29.75 25.32
CA GLU A 56 12.42 -29.15 26.23
C GLU A 56 13.69 -30.01 26.46
N ASN A 57 13.64 -31.31 26.19
CA ASN A 57 14.73 -32.24 26.39
C ASN A 57 15.55 -32.48 25.13
N ASP A 58 15.05 -32.07 23.99
CA ASP A 58 15.76 -32.18 22.70
C ASP A 58 16.96 -31.23 22.68
N LYS A 59 18.17 -31.80 22.71
CA LYS A 59 19.44 -31.05 22.65
C LYS A 59 19.99 -30.88 21.24
N ARG A 60 19.43 -31.57 20.27
CA ARG A 60 19.93 -31.58 18.91
C ARG A 60 19.30 -30.49 18.07
N GLY A 61 17.97 -30.41 18.07
CA GLY A 61 17.19 -29.50 17.25
C GLY A 61 17.52 -29.55 15.77
N ARG A 62 16.87 -28.69 14.98
CA ARG A 62 17.17 -28.49 13.55
C ARG A 62 17.02 -27.03 13.17
N LEU A 63 17.81 -26.53 12.24
CA LEU A 63 17.62 -25.21 11.66
C LEU A 63 16.36 -25.20 10.79
N VAL A 64 15.49 -24.22 11.04
CA VAL A 64 14.29 -23.96 10.25
C VAL A 64 14.20 -22.46 9.91
N MET A 65 13.47 -22.14 8.87
CA MET A 65 13.15 -20.76 8.53
C MET A 65 11.85 -20.36 9.22
N SER A 66 11.91 -19.47 10.19
CA SER A 66 10.75 -19.09 11.00
C SER A 66 9.57 -18.56 10.16
N CYS A 67 9.84 -17.86 9.05
CA CYS A 67 8.80 -17.40 8.13
C CYS A 67 8.10 -18.54 7.35
N MET A 68 8.69 -19.75 7.31
CA MET A 68 8.16 -20.93 6.62
C MET A 68 7.63 -22.00 7.59
N THR A 69 7.66 -21.72 8.88
CA THR A 69 7.25 -22.66 9.94
C THR A 69 5.99 -22.13 10.61
N PRO A 70 4.89 -22.91 10.65
CA PRO A 70 3.67 -22.49 11.34
C PRO A 70 3.90 -22.22 12.83
N ALA A 71 3.20 -21.22 13.37
CA ALA A 71 3.15 -20.99 14.81
C ALA A 71 2.09 -21.91 15.45
N THR A 72 2.47 -23.15 15.72
CA THR A 72 1.58 -24.15 16.34
C THR A 72 1.82 -24.29 17.84
N ASP A 73 0.80 -24.79 18.53
CA ASP A 73 0.87 -25.03 19.97
C ASP A 73 2.03 -25.94 20.35
N ASN A 74 2.68 -25.65 21.48
CA ASN A 74 3.86 -26.36 21.96
C ASN A 74 5.08 -26.39 21.01
N THR A 75 5.23 -25.34 20.18
CA THR A 75 6.42 -25.21 19.34
C THR A 75 7.60 -24.67 20.16
N TRP A 76 8.72 -25.39 20.15
CA TRP A 76 9.96 -25.05 20.86
C TRP A 76 11.00 -24.53 19.90
N ILE A 77 11.48 -23.30 20.10
CA ILE A 77 12.54 -22.69 19.29
C ILE A 77 13.57 -21.93 20.12
N SER A 78 14.77 -21.78 19.56
CA SER A 78 15.76 -20.83 20.03
C SER A 78 16.17 -19.86 18.93
N ILE A 79 16.07 -18.57 19.23
CA ILE A 79 16.60 -17.47 18.43
C ILE A 79 18.09 -17.30 18.74
N GLU A 80 18.47 -17.52 19.98
CA GLU A 80 19.82 -17.31 20.52
C GLU A 80 20.74 -18.49 20.33
N ASP A 81 20.27 -19.62 19.79
CA ASP A 81 21.13 -20.78 19.49
C ASP A 81 22.32 -20.39 18.61
N GLU A 82 23.52 -20.86 18.97
CA GLU A 82 24.76 -20.43 18.31
C GLU A 82 24.84 -20.84 16.84
N GLU A 83 24.33 -22.03 16.47
CA GLU A 83 24.26 -22.47 15.07
C GLU A 83 23.32 -21.56 14.24
N ALA A 84 22.17 -21.17 14.81
CA ALA A 84 21.23 -20.26 14.17
C ALA A 84 21.83 -18.86 14.00
N LYS A 85 22.53 -18.33 15.01
CA LYS A 85 23.21 -17.02 14.94
C LYS A 85 24.31 -17.02 13.90
N GLN A 86 25.15 -18.05 13.89
CA GLN A 86 26.22 -18.19 12.92
C GLN A 86 25.68 -18.34 11.48
N PHE A 87 24.59 -19.09 11.31
CA PHE A 87 23.94 -19.21 10.02
C PHE A 87 23.43 -17.85 9.51
N ARG A 88 22.74 -17.06 10.35
CA ARG A 88 22.25 -15.73 10.00
C ARG A 88 23.37 -14.77 9.63
N ALA A 89 24.47 -14.77 10.37
CA ALA A 89 25.66 -13.97 10.06
C ALA A 89 26.29 -14.39 8.71
N SER A 90 26.35 -15.71 8.44
CA SER A 90 26.85 -16.23 7.17
C SER A 90 25.97 -15.81 5.98
N VAL A 91 24.65 -15.79 6.14
CA VAL A 91 23.73 -15.29 5.09
C VAL A 91 24.02 -13.82 4.74
N VAL A 92 24.23 -12.96 5.73
CA VAL A 92 24.62 -11.57 5.49
C VAL A 92 25.95 -11.48 4.75
N GLU A 93 26.95 -12.28 5.15
CA GLU A 93 28.23 -12.34 4.42
C GLU A 93 28.04 -12.73 2.95
N TRP A 94 27.21 -13.73 2.66
CA TRP A 94 26.89 -14.13 1.29
C TRP A 94 26.21 -13.02 0.49
N LEU A 95 25.29 -12.29 1.09
CA LEU A 95 24.66 -11.13 0.45
C LEU A 95 25.72 -10.05 0.11
N MET A 96 26.68 -9.81 1.01
CA MET A 96 27.75 -8.85 0.81
C MET A 96 28.78 -9.28 -0.24
N THR A 97 28.72 -10.51 -0.77
CA THR A 97 29.57 -10.94 -1.88
C THR A 97 29.42 -10.05 -3.10
N ASN A 98 28.20 -9.66 -3.44
CA ASN A 98 27.91 -8.82 -4.60
C ASN A 98 27.33 -7.44 -4.25
N HIS A 99 26.68 -7.27 -3.10
CA HIS A 99 26.13 -5.99 -2.71
C HIS A 99 27.22 -4.89 -2.64
N PRO A 100 27.05 -3.73 -3.32
CA PRO A 100 28.05 -2.65 -3.30
C PRO A 100 28.11 -1.97 -1.93
N HIS A 101 29.31 -1.45 -1.59
CA HIS A 101 29.50 -0.67 -0.36
C HIS A 101 29.35 0.84 -0.64
N ASP A 102 28.23 1.22 -1.24
CA ASP A 102 27.93 2.59 -1.66
C ASP A 102 26.90 3.29 -0.74
N CYS A 103 26.74 2.81 0.50
CA CYS A 103 25.81 3.39 1.48
C CYS A 103 25.94 4.92 1.64
N PRO A 104 27.14 5.54 1.55
CA PRO A 104 27.25 7.00 1.63
C PRO A 104 26.52 7.74 0.50
N VAL A 105 26.37 7.12 -0.68
CA VAL A 105 25.68 7.69 -1.85
C VAL A 105 24.37 6.99 -2.17
N CYS A 106 24.04 5.92 -1.44
CA CYS A 106 22.78 5.21 -1.59
C CYS A 106 21.65 5.97 -0.86
N GLU A 107 20.53 6.17 -1.53
CA GLU A 107 19.39 6.91 -0.96
C GLU A 107 18.74 6.21 0.21
N GLU A 108 18.82 4.86 0.29
CA GLU A 108 18.36 4.07 1.43
C GLU A 108 19.35 4.10 2.63
N GLY A 109 20.56 4.65 2.45
CA GLY A 109 21.57 4.65 3.50
C GLY A 109 21.07 5.32 4.79
N GLY A 110 21.05 4.58 5.91
CA GLY A 110 20.59 5.02 7.21
C GLY A 110 19.14 4.69 7.58
N HIS A 111 18.38 4.13 6.64
CA HIS A 111 17.06 3.53 6.91
C HIS A 111 16.88 2.23 6.09
N CYS A 112 17.98 1.60 5.74
CA CYS A 112 18.07 0.41 4.93
C CYS A 112 17.89 -0.84 5.78
N HIS A 113 16.92 -1.67 5.43
CA HIS A 113 16.67 -2.92 6.16
C HIS A 113 17.88 -3.87 6.14
N LEU A 114 18.67 -3.87 5.06
CA LEU A 114 19.92 -4.65 5.00
C LEU A 114 20.96 -4.15 6.02
N GLN A 115 21.10 -2.84 6.21
CA GLN A 115 22.00 -2.29 7.24
C GLN A 115 21.56 -2.74 8.64
N ASP A 116 20.26 -2.67 8.96
CA ASP A 116 19.72 -3.05 10.25
C ASP A 116 19.95 -4.54 10.51
N MET A 117 19.69 -5.41 9.54
CA MET A 117 19.92 -6.85 9.67
C MET A 117 21.40 -7.20 9.77
N THR A 118 22.29 -6.41 9.14
CA THR A 118 23.74 -6.56 9.26
C THR A 118 24.19 -6.29 10.71
N VAL A 119 23.69 -5.21 11.29
CA VAL A 119 23.96 -4.88 12.71
C VAL A 119 23.40 -5.94 13.64
N MET A 120 22.14 -6.35 13.42
CA MET A 120 21.46 -7.36 14.25
C MET A 120 22.20 -8.71 14.26
N THR A 121 22.80 -9.11 13.13
CA THR A 121 23.56 -10.37 13.05
C THR A 121 25.00 -10.27 13.52
N GLY A 122 25.49 -9.09 13.86
CA GLY A 122 26.87 -8.85 14.27
C GLY A 122 27.91 -9.07 13.18
N HIS A 123 27.50 -9.12 11.91
CA HIS A 123 28.44 -9.31 10.79
C HIS A 123 29.26 -8.02 10.56
N ASN A 124 30.56 -8.10 10.67
CA ASN A 124 31.48 -6.95 10.63
C ASN A 124 32.71 -7.15 9.73
N GLU A 125 32.91 -8.36 9.17
CA GLU A 125 34.08 -8.68 8.35
C GLU A 125 33.71 -9.43 7.09
N ARG A 126 34.60 -9.37 6.10
CA ARG A 126 34.49 -10.08 4.84
C ARG A 126 35.71 -10.96 4.62
N ARG A 127 35.49 -12.26 4.50
CA ARG A 127 36.55 -13.29 4.37
C ARG A 127 37.01 -13.55 2.93
N TYR A 128 36.47 -12.85 1.94
CA TYR A 128 36.76 -13.06 0.50
C TYR A 128 37.16 -11.76 -0.20
N ARG A 129 37.86 -11.90 -1.34
CA ARG A 129 38.30 -10.81 -2.22
C ARG A 129 38.11 -11.23 -3.68
N PHE A 130 37.11 -10.72 -4.36
CA PHE A 130 36.86 -10.91 -5.79
C PHE A 130 36.05 -9.73 -6.36
N THR A 131 35.99 -9.67 -7.71
CA THR A 131 35.21 -8.65 -8.41
C THR A 131 33.72 -8.93 -8.25
N LYS A 132 32.98 -7.92 -7.81
CA LYS A 132 31.52 -8.00 -7.72
C LYS A 132 30.88 -8.02 -9.10
N ARG A 133 29.73 -8.68 -9.21
CA ARG A 133 28.88 -8.59 -10.41
C ARG A 133 28.43 -7.16 -10.62
N THR A 134 28.23 -6.81 -11.90
CA THR A 134 27.70 -5.51 -12.30
C THR A 134 26.54 -5.71 -13.26
N HIS A 135 25.42 -5.08 -12.96
CA HIS A 135 24.24 -5.03 -13.80
C HIS A 135 24.04 -3.62 -14.33
N GLN A 136 23.39 -3.51 -15.48
CA GLN A 136 22.92 -2.22 -15.98
C GLN A 136 21.64 -1.82 -15.27
N ASN A 137 21.49 -0.53 -15.01
CA ASN A 137 20.27 0.04 -14.47
C ASN A 137 19.30 0.36 -15.60
N GLN A 138 18.02 0.46 -15.29
CA GLN A 138 16.97 0.84 -16.23
C GLN A 138 16.36 2.20 -15.89
N GLU A 139 15.85 2.85 -16.92
CA GLU A 139 14.94 3.98 -16.76
C GLU A 139 13.51 3.44 -16.53
N LEU A 140 12.95 3.69 -15.34
CA LEU A 140 11.64 3.18 -14.92
C LEU A 140 10.56 4.28 -14.82
N GLY A 141 10.77 5.41 -15.48
CA GLY A 141 9.84 6.53 -15.50
C GLY A 141 10.20 7.64 -14.49
N PRO A 142 9.27 8.58 -14.25
CA PRO A 142 9.57 9.82 -13.52
C PRO A 142 9.69 9.64 -12.00
N PHE A 143 9.20 8.52 -11.45
CA PHE A 143 9.05 8.38 -9.99
C PHE A 143 10.06 7.43 -9.36
N ILE A 144 10.49 6.40 -10.07
CA ILE A 144 11.29 5.31 -9.52
C ILE A 144 12.68 5.30 -10.16
N ALA A 145 13.71 5.43 -9.33
CA ALA A 145 15.09 5.15 -9.72
C ALA A 145 15.39 3.66 -9.54
N HIS A 146 16.32 3.14 -10.34
CA HIS A 146 16.70 1.74 -10.36
C HIS A 146 18.21 1.59 -10.25
N GLU A 147 18.67 0.83 -9.24
CA GLU A 147 20.08 0.46 -9.04
C GLU A 147 20.19 -1.04 -8.77
N MET A 148 20.20 -1.83 -9.86
CA MET A 148 20.11 -3.30 -9.78
C MET A 148 21.27 -3.93 -8.98
N ASN A 149 22.43 -3.30 -8.93
CA ASN A 149 23.58 -3.83 -8.19
C ASN A 149 23.35 -3.97 -6.68
N ARG A 150 22.35 -3.28 -6.14
CA ARG A 150 21.95 -3.34 -4.72
C ARG A 150 20.99 -4.47 -4.40
N CYS A 151 20.61 -5.29 -5.40
CA CYS A 151 19.64 -6.35 -5.24
C CYS A 151 20.20 -7.52 -4.42
N ILE A 152 19.39 -8.00 -3.47
CA ILE A 152 19.66 -9.20 -2.66
C ILE A 152 18.78 -10.38 -3.04
N ALA A 153 18.10 -10.33 -4.17
CA ALA A 153 17.23 -11.37 -4.70
C ALA A 153 16.16 -11.89 -3.70
N CYS A 154 15.52 -10.97 -2.97
CA CYS A 154 14.49 -11.32 -1.99
C CYS A 154 13.09 -11.54 -2.58
N TYR A 155 12.87 -11.18 -3.83
CA TYR A 155 11.61 -11.30 -4.57
C TYR A 155 10.43 -10.46 -4.06
N ARG A 156 10.60 -9.60 -3.07
CA ARG A 156 9.49 -8.77 -2.54
C ARG A 156 8.88 -7.85 -3.61
N CYS A 157 9.72 -7.23 -4.46
CA CYS A 157 9.30 -6.31 -5.50
C CYS A 157 8.34 -6.93 -6.51
N VAL A 158 8.68 -8.08 -7.08
CA VAL A 158 7.84 -8.74 -8.09
C VAL A 158 6.60 -9.38 -7.49
N ARG A 159 6.68 -9.97 -6.29
CA ARG A 159 5.51 -10.48 -5.56
C ARG A 159 4.53 -9.36 -5.22
N TYR A 160 5.05 -8.19 -4.83
CA TYR A 160 4.23 -7.02 -4.65
C TYR A 160 3.64 -6.53 -5.97
N TYR A 161 4.50 -6.18 -6.93
CA TYR A 161 4.09 -5.47 -8.13
C TYR A 161 3.16 -6.29 -9.03
N LYS A 162 3.52 -7.55 -9.30
CA LYS A 162 2.70 -8.45 -10.13
C LYS A 162 1.55 -9.06 -9.34
N ASP A 163 1.91 -9.71 -8.26
CA ASP A 163 0.97 -10.62 -7.62
C ASP A 163 -0.02 -9.90 -6.69
N TYR A 164 0.39 -8.80 -6.07
CA TYR A 164 -0.48 -8.03 -5.18
C TYR A 164 -1.14 -6.85 -5.91
N ALA A 165 -0.36 -6.04 -6.63
CA ALA A 165 -0.83 -4.81 -7.27
C ALA A 165 -1.32 -4.98 -8.72
N GLY A 166 -1.12 -6.15 -9.35
CA GLY A 166 -1.59 -6.45 -10.71
C GLY A 166 -0.81 -5.77 -11.83
N GLY A 167 0.42 -5.29 -11.56
CA GLY A 167 1.29 -4.74 -12.60
C GLY A 167 1.88 -5.85 -13.47
N THR A 168 2.00 -5.64 -14.78
CA THR A 168 2.45 -6.65 -15.74
C THR A 168 3.83 -6.39 -16.30
N ASP A 169 4.38 -5.20 -16.10
CA ASP A 169 5.56 -4.67 -16.76
C ASP A 169 6.85 -4.69 -15.92
N LEU A 170 6.85 -5.33 -14.76
CA LEU A 170 8.03 -5.64 -13.94
C LEU A 170 8.13 -7.15 -13.75
N GLY A 171 9.32 -7.72 -13.92
CA GLY A 171 9.52 -9.17 -13.81
C GLY A 171 10.87 -9.58 -13.25
N VAL A 172 11.10 -10.88 -13.27
CA VAL A 172 12.40 -11.52 -12.97
C VAL A 172 12.90 -12.19 -14.23
N TYR A 173 14.12 -11.90 -14.63
CA TYR A 173 14.75 -12.40 -15.84
C TYR A 173 16.09 -13.03 -15.51
N GLY A 174 16.57 -13.89 -16.41
CA GLY A 174 17.85 -14.60 -16.23
C GLY A 174 17.75 -15.78 -15.26
N ALA A 175 18.90 -16.38 -14.96
CA ALA A 175 19.00 -17.55 -14.10
C ALA A 175 20.32 -17.54 -13.32
N HIS A 176 20.38 -18.37 -12.26
CA HIS A 176 21.55 -18.56 -11.40
C HIS A 176 22.05 -17.24 -10.78
N ASP A 177 23.30 -16.91 -11.06
CA ASP A 177 23.96 -15.71 -10.56
C ASP A 177 23.66 -14.45 -11.39
N ASN A 178 22.92 -14.59 -12.49
CA ASN A 178 22.57 -13.50 -13.40
C ASN A 178 21.06 -13.14 -13.35
N VAL A 179 20.42 -13.28 -12.21
CA VAL A 179 19.02 -12.91 -12.04
C VAL A 179 18.88 -11.39 -12.00
N TYR A 180 17.93 -10.88 -12.78
CA TYR A 180 17.65 -9.46 -12.95
C TYR A 180 16.19 -9.14 -12.61
N PHE A 181 15.97 -8.10 -11.80
CA PHE A 181 14.66 -7.61 -11.43
C PHE A 181 14.41 -6.26 -12.08
N GLY A 182 13.52 -6.20 -13.04
CA GLY A 182 13.26 -5.00 -13.82
C GLY A 182 12.19 -5.22 -14.88
N ARG A 183 12.17 -4.38 -15.89
CA ARG A 183 11.38 -4.53 -17.12
C ARG A 183 12.17 -5.33 -18.17
N VAL A 184 11.50 -5.71 -19.26
CA VAL A 184 12.18 -6.28 -20.43
C VAL A 184 13.11 -5.24 -21.08
N GLU A 185 12.65 -4.00 -21.14
CA GLU A 185 13.36 -2.83 -21.66
C GLU A 185 13.03 -1.58 -20.83
N ASP A 186 13.74 -0.49 -21.06
CA ASP A 186 13.46 0.80 -20.41
C ASP A 186 12.02 1.25 -20.68
N GLY A 187 11.39 1.87 -19.70
CA GLY A 187 10.04 2.39 -19.83
C GLY A 187 9.37 2.65 -18.48
N VAL A 188 8.30 3.42 -18.51
CA VAL A 188 7.56 3.80 -17.32
C VAL A 188 6.87 2.58 -16.70
N LEU A 189 6.96 2.43 -15.39
CA LEU A 189 6.13 1.48 -14.64
C LEU A 189 4.69 1.98 -14.61
N GLU A 190 3.77 1.19 -15.14
CA GLU A 190 2.41 1.66 -15.43
C GLU A 190 1.41 1.47 -14.29
N SER A 191 1.73 0.65 -13.28
CA SER A 191 0.84 0.47 -12.13
C SER A 191 0.69 1.77 -11.34
N GLU A 192 -0.53 2.12 -10.99
CA GLU A 192 -0.86 3.25 -10.09
C GLU A 192 -0.33 3.08 -8.66
N PHE A 193 0.33 1.96 -8.39
CA PHE A 193 0.97 1.62 -7.13
C PHE A 193 2.48 1.39 -7.24
N SER A 194 3.10 1.83 -8.33
CA SER A 194 4.53 1.58 -8.60
C SER A 194 5.45 2.12 -7.50
N GLY A 195 5.07 3.24 -6.88
CA GLY A 195 5.82 3.91 -5.83
C GLY A 195 6.06 3.07 -4.57
N ASN A 196 5.26 2.06 -4.31
CA ASN A 196 5.50 1.19 -3.15
C ASN A 196 6.73 0.29 -3.32
N LEU A 197 7.28 0.17 -4.52
CA LEU A 197 8.57 -0.51 -4.72
C LEU A 197 9.68 0.10 -3.86
N THR A 198 9.60 1.41 -3.56
CA THR A 198 10.57 2.11 -2.71
C THR A 198 10.49 1.72 -1.23
N GLU A 199 9.33 1.24 -0.75
CA GLU A 199 9.15 0.77 0.64
C GLU A 199 9.17 -0.76 0.75
N VAL A 200 8.75 -1.46 -0.30
CA VAL A 200 8.75 -2.92 -0.34
C VAL A 200 10.16 -3.47 -0.51
N CYS A 201 11.01 -2.80 -1.28
CA CYS A 201 12.40 -3.20 -1.45
C CYS A 201 13.19 -3.02 -0.15
N PRO A 202 13.87 -4.06 0.38
CA PRO A 202 14.63 -3.94 1.63
C PRO A 202 16.00 -3.28 1.44
N THR A 203 16.31 -2.81 0.24
CA THR A 203 17.59 -2.17 -0.13
C THR A 203 17.33 -1.07 -1.15
N GLY A 204 18.35 -0.27 -1.49
CA GLY A 204 18.24 0.84 -2.43
C GLY A 204 18.22 0.46 -3.91
N VAL A 205 17.54 -0.63 -4.30
CA VAL A 205 17.34 -0.98 -5.72
C VAL A 205 16.32 -0.05 -6.36
N PHE A 206 15.18 0.13 -5.69
CA PHE A 206 14.13 1.03 -6.11
C PHE A 206 14.04 2.19 -5.12
N THR A 207 14.32 3.40 -5.59
CA THR A 207 14.32 4.60 -4.75
C THR A 207 13.44 5.70 -5.36
N ASP A 208 13.05 6.67 -4.54
CA ASP A 208 12.14 7.76 -4.92
C ASP A 208 12.91 8.86 -5.66
N LYS A 209 12.72 8.99 -6.98
CA LYS A 209 13.34 10.05 -7.80
C LYS A 209 12.96 11.45 -7.33
N THR A 210 11.74 11.67 -6.88
CA THR A 210 11.29 12.99 -6.43
C THR A 210 12.00 13.44 -5.14
N HIS A 211 12.37 12.48 -4.31
CA HIS A 211 13.21 12.71 -3.13
C HIS A 211 14.68 12.91 -3.52
N SER A 212 15.21 12.13 -4.48
CA SER A 212 16.62 12.21 -4.86
C SER A 212 17.00 13.57 -5.47
N GLU A 213 16.09 14.26 -6.12
CA GLU A 213 16.32 15.63 -6.63
C GLU A 213 16.66 16.64 -5.53
N ARG A 214 16.18 16.39 -4.31
CA ARG A 214 16.38 17.26 -3.14
C ARG A 214 16.79 16.43 -1.93
N TYR A 215 17.72 15.52 -2.15
CA TYR A 215 18.07 14.48 -1.21
C TYR A 215 18.54 14.98 0.15
N ASN A 216 18.04 14.31 1.17
CA ASN A 216 18.54 14.36 2.53
C ASN A 216 18.31 13.01 3.21
N ARG A 217 19.02 12.71 4.27
CA ARG A 217 18.83 11.45 5.00
C ARG A 217 17.50 11.44 5.74
N LYS A 218 16.91 10.26 5.92
CA LYS A 218 15.62 10.10 6.59
C LYS A 218 15.61 10.69 8.00
N TRP A 219 16.66 10.46 8.78
CA TRP A 219 16.77 11.00 10.14
C TRP A 219 16.87 12.52 10.22
N ASP A 220 17.15 13.19 9.12
CA ASP A 220 17.24 14.64 9.01
C ASP A 220 15.90 15.29 8.65
N MET A 221 14.87 14.49 8.40
CA MET A 221 13.51 14.95 8.14
C MET A 221 12.64 14.92 9.38
N GLN A 222 11.66 15.81 9.43
CA GLN A 222 10.56 15.75 10.40
C GLN A 222 9.34 15.15 9.74
N PHE A 223 8.81 14.08 10.33
CA PHE A 223 7.60 13.42 9.87
C PHE A 223 6.41 13.77 10.75
N ALA A 224 5.25 13.96 10.14
CA ALA A 224 4.00 14.18 10.85
C ALA A 224 2.89 13.26 10.29
N PRO A 225 1.98 12.76 11.15
CA PRO A 225 0.82 12.02 10.67
C PRO A 225 -0.12 12.94 9.89
N SER A 226 -0.60 12.46 8.73
CA SER A 226 -1.54 13.20 7.89
C SER A 226 -2.46 12.23 7.14
N ILE A 227 -3.44 12.79 6.43
CA ILE A 227 -4.37 12.08 5.57
C ILE A 227 -4.19 12.55 4.13
N CYS A 228 -4.11 11.61 3.20
CA CYS A 228 -4.10 11.90 1.78
C CYS A 228 -5.46 12.44 1.34
N HIS A 229 -5.47 13.53 0.60
CA HIS A 229 -6.68 14.14 0.05
C HIS A 229 -6.74 14.06 -1.49
N GLY A 230 -5.98 13.14 -2.08
CA GLY A 230 -5.96 12.91 -3.53
C GLY A 230 -7.23 12.26 -4.08
N CYS A 231 -7.98 11.56 -3.24
CA CYS A 231 -9.29 10.97 -3.52
C CYS A 231 -10.06 10.75 -2.20
N SER A 232 -11.27 10.20 -2.27
CA SER A 232 -12.13 9.97 -1.10
C SER A 232 -11.71 8.79 -0.20
N SER A 233 -10.72 7.97 -0.58
CA SER A 233 -10.24 6.86 0.24
C SER A 233 -9.59 7.30 1.57
N GLY A 234 -9.03 8.51 1.64
CA GLY A 234 -8.50 9.06 2.89
C GLY A 234 -7.31 8.29 3.45
N CYS A 235 -6.42 7.76 2.61
CA CYS A 235 -5.25 6.98 3.03
C CYS A 235 -4.40 7.75 4.06
N ASN A 236 -3.90 7.02 5.06
CA ASN A 236 -3.01 7.57 6.06
C ASN A 236 -1.59 7.70 5.51
N ILE A 237 -0.99 8.87 5.68
CA ILE A 237 0.34 9.19 5.16
C ILE A 237 1.24 9.80 6.23
N SER A 238 2.54 9.72 6.00
CA SER A 238 3.59 10.42 6.77
C SER A 238 4.40 11.31 5.82
N PRO A 239 4.03 12.58 5.63
CA PRO A 239 4.87 13.52 4.91
C PRO A 239 6.12 13.85 5.73
N GLY A 240 7.28 13.77 5.09
CA GLY A 240 8.57 14.16 5.63
C GLY A 240 8.98 15.54 5.12
N GLU A 241 9.21 16.45 6.05
CA GLU A 241 9.58 17.85 5.78
C GLU A 241 11.06 18.10 6.11
N ARG A 242 11.73 18.94 5.31
CA ARG A 242 13.02 19.55 5.62
C ARG A 242 13.17 20.90 4.94
N TYR A 243 13.61 21.90 5.68
CA TYR A 243 13.82 23.27 5.21
C TYR A 243 12.56 23.94 4.63
N GLY A 244 11.38 23.66 5.17
CA GLY A 244 10.11 24.24 4.73
C GLY A 244 9.52 23.59 3.47
N GLU A 245 10.04 22.41 3.05
CA GLU A 245 9.56 21.67 1.88
C GLU A 245 9.26 20.22 2.23
N ILE A 246 8.21 19.67 1.65
CA ILE A 246 7.97 18.23 1.68
C ILE A 246 8.99 17.56 0.76
N ARG A 247 9.74 16.61 1.32
CA ARG A 247 10.79 15.88 0.62
C ARG A 247 10.33 14.53 0.10
N ARG A 248 9.46 13.84 0.85
CA ARG A 248 8.83 12.57 0.46
C ARG A 248 7.56 12.34 1.26
N ILE A 249 6.72 11.44 0.77
CA ILE A 249 5.56 10.92 1.51
C ILE A 249 5.73 9.42 1.67
N GLU A 250 5.65 8.94 2.91
CA GLU A 250 5.66 7.52 3.23
C GLU A 250 4.25 7.04 3.58
N ASN A 251 4.02 5.75 3.37
CA ASN A 251 2.81 5.10 3.84
C ASN A 251 2.79 5.08 5.37
N ARG A 252 1.65 5.42 5.97
CA ARG A 252 1.38 5.24 7.39
C ARG A 252 0.32 4.17 7.55
N TYR A 253 0.68 3.06 8.19
CA TYR A 253 -0.19 1.91 8.31
C TYR A 253 -1.54 2.25 8.94
N ASN A 254 -2.63 1.82 8.30
CA ASN A 254 -3.98 1.80 8.86
C ASN A 254 -4.69 0.55 8.34
N GLY A 255 -4.97 -0.40 9.25
CA GLY A 255 -5.55 -1.70 8.92
C GLY A 255 -6.94 -1.63 8.27
N SER A 256 -7.70 -0.56 8.47
CA SER A 256 -9.04 -0.41 7.89
C SER A 256 -9.05 0.32 6.53
N VAL A 257 -7.95 1.00 6.15
CA VAL A 257 -7.92 1.87 4.96
C VAL A 257 -6.86 1.45 3.97
N ASN A 258 -5.60 1.79 4.23
CA ASN A 258 -4.52 1.64 3.23
C ASN A 258 -3.51 0.54 3.55
N HIS A 259 -3.59 -0.11 4.71
CA HIS A 259 -2.63 -1.12 5.11
C HIS A 259 -1.18 -0.61 4.93
N TYR A 260 -0.40 -1.35 4.14
CA TYR A 260 1.02 -1.07 3.86
C TYR A 260 1.25 -0.27 2.57
N PHE A 261 0.19 0.11 1.81
CA PHE A 261 0.36 0.58 0.44
C PHE A 261 -0.38 1.88 0.16
N LEU A 262 0.30 2.76 -0.56
CA LEU A 262 -0.17 4.07 -0.98
C LEU A 262 -0.10 4.18 -2.51
N CYS A 263 -1.13 4.71 -3.15
CA CYS A 263 -1.06 4.92 -4.60
C CYS A 263 -0.08 6.05 -4.97
N ASP A 264 0.40 6.04 -6.22
CA ASP A 264 1.41 6.97 -6.71
C ASP A 264 0.94 8.43 -6.65
N ARG A 265 -0.34 8.69 -6.86
CA ARG A 265 -0.92 10.02 -6.64
C ARG A 265 -0.77 10.48 -5.20
N GLY A 266 -1.02 9.61 -4.22
CA GLY A 266 -0.86 9.93 -2.81
C GLY A 266 0.59 10.09 -2.40
N ARG A 267 1.50 9.34 -3.02
CA ARG A 267 2.94 9.37 -2.73
C ARG A 267 3.66 10.54 -3.37
N PHE A 268 3.43 10.81 -4.64
CA PHE A 268 4.19 11.78 -5.44
C PHE A 268 3.43 13.08 -5.76
N GLY A 269 2.14 13.12 -5.48
CA GLY A 269 1.27 14.25 -5.84
C GLY A 269 1.43 15.52 -4.98
N TYR A 270 2.49 15.65 -4.20
CA TYR A 270 2.69 16.77 -3.26
C TYR A 270 3.39 17.99 -3.87
N GLY A 271 3.76 17.97 -5.14
CA GLY A 271 4.50 19.07 -5.78
C GLY A 271 3.86 20.45 -5.62
N TYR A 272 2.52 20.52 -5.58
CA TYR A 272 1.80 21.76 -5.37
C TYR A 272 2.09 22.42 -4.02
N VAL A 273 2.50 21.66 -2.99
CA VAL A 273 2.85 22.20 -1.66
C VAL A 273 4.15 23.00 -1.71
N ASN A 274 5.10 22.54 -2.52
CA ASN A 274 6.44 23.14 -2.63
C ASN A 274 6.53 24.26 -3.68
N ARG A 275 5.45 24.56 -4.42
CA ARG A 275 5.47 25.61 -5.46
C ARG A 275 5.93 26.95 -4.91
N GLU A 276 6.81 27.62 -5.63
CA GLU A 276 7.33 28.97 -5.26
C GLU A 276 6.27 30.04 -5.31
N ASP A 277 5.33 29.92 -6.25
CA ASP A 277 4.22 30.88 -6.46
C ASP A 277 3.06 30.68 -5.46
N ARG A 278 3.15 29.70 -4.57
CA ARG A 278 2.12 29.48 -3.54
C ARG A 278 2.09 30.64 -2.56
N PRO A 279 0.91 31.25 -2.29
CA PRO A 279 0.77 32.31 -1.30
C PRO A 279 1.20 31.81 0.10
N ARG A 280 2.21 32.43 0.68
CA ARG A 280 2.72 32.07 2.03
C ARG A 280 2.43 33.16 3.08
N GLN A 281 1.90 34.29 2.64
CA GLN A 281 1.53 35.45 3.47
C GLN A 281 0.23 36.05 2.95
N PRO A 282 -0.57 36.65 3.83
CA PRO A 282 -1.72 37.43 3.39
C PRO A 282 -1.30 38.56 2.44
N LEU A 283 -2.10 38.76 1.41
CA LEU A 283 -1.79 39.72 0.33
C LEU A 283 -3.04 40.53 -0.04
N LEU A 284 -2.91 41.86 -0.06
CA LEU A 284 -3.85 42.71 -0.75
C LEU A 284 -3.59 42.68 -2.25
N VAL A 285 -4.46 42.03 -3.00
CA VAL A 285 -4.23 41.73 -4.44
C VAL A 285 -4.03 43.00 -5.26
N LEU A 286 -4.86 44.01 -5.05
CA LEU A 286 -4.82 45.27 -5.82
C LEU A 286 -3.55 46.06 -5.61
N SER A 287 -3.06 46.18 -4.39
CA SER A 287 -1.83 46.93 -4.06
C SER A 287 -0.58 46.06 -4.06
N LYS A 288 -0.72 44.71 -4.15
CA LYS A 288 0.35 43.73 -3.96
C LYS A 288 1.06 43.88 -2.61
N GLN A 289 0.40 44.46 -1.62
CA GLN A 289 0.94 44.66 -0.29
C GLN A 289 0.84 43.37 0.53
N LYS A 290 1.95 42.92 1.06
CA LYS A 290 1.99 41.82 2.04
C LYS A 290 1.60 42.35 3.43
N LEU A 291 0.77 41.58 4.12
CA LEU A 291 0.30 41.91 5.47
C LEU A 291 0.81 40.90 6.48
N SER A 292 0.88 41.33 7.75
CA SER A 292 0.92 40.38 8.87
C SER A 292 -0.42 39.67 9.00
N LEU A 293 -0.45 38.53 9.69
CA LEU A 293 -1.70 37.81 9.93
C LEU A 293 -2.73 38.70 10.65
N ASP A 294 -2.32 39.37 11.73
CA ASP A 294 -3.21 40.25 12.52
C ASP A 294 -3.73 41.41 11.67
N GLY A 295 -2.87 42.06 10.92
CA GLY A 295 -3.28 43.13 10.02
C GLY A 295 -4.23 42.67 8.90
N ALA A 296 -4.09 41.43 8.43
CA ALA A 296 -5.04 40.85 7.47
C ALA A 296 -6.40 40.55 8.12
N LEU A 297 -6.39 40.02 9.34
CA LEU A 297 -7.62 39.74 10.12
C LEU A 297 -8.38 41.03 10.43
N ASP A 298 -7.68 42.07 10.88
CA ASP A 298 -8.31 43.41 11.17
C ASP A 298 -8.96 44.00 9.91
N GLN A 299 -8.25 43.94 8.77
CA GLN A 299 -8.80 44.42 7.50
C GLN A 299 -9.98 43.59 7.02
N ALA A 300 -9.89 42.26 7.12
CA ALA A 300 -11.00 41.36 6.78
C ALA A 300 -12.22 41.64 7.64
N ALA A 301 -12.02 41.76 8.98
CA ALA A 301 -13.10 42.10 9.91
C ALA A 301 -13.76 43.46 9.57
N ALA A 302 -12.96 44.46 9.25
CA ALA A 302 -13.47 45.80 8.83
C ALA A 302 -14.26 45.74 7.53
N LEU A 303 -13.82 44.91 6.57
CA LEU A 303 -14.51 44.72 5.27
C LEU A 303 -15.85 43.98 5.43
N LEU A 304 -15.91 43.03 6.35
CA LEU A 304 -17.11 42.18 6.58
C LEU A 304 -18.16 42.90 7.46
N LYS A 305 -17.73 43.87 8.30
CA LYS A 305 -18.57 44.59 9.21
C LYS A 305 -19.67 45.33 8.44
N GLU A 306 -20.89 45.22 8.94
CA GLU A 306 -22.07 45.91 8.38
C GLU A 306 -22.44 45.52 6.95
N ARG A 307 -21.92 44.40 6.45
CA ARG A 307 -22.23 43.86 5.12
C ARG A 307 -23.01 42.56 5.20
N LYS A 308 -23.84 42.30 4.20
CA LYS A 308 -24.37 40.97 3.99
C LYS A 308 -23.26 40.08 3.44
N VAL A 309 -22.84 39.09 4.20
CA VAL A 309 -21.76 38.18 3.87
C VAL A 309 -22.31 36.82 3.44
N VAL A 310 -21.81 36.28 2.37
CA VAL A 310 -22.06 34.92 1.89
C VAL A 310 -20.78 34.12 2.03
N GLY A 311 -20.87 32.96 2.67
CA GLY A 311 -19.76 32.01 2.79
C GLY A 311 -19.87 30.90 1.75
N ILE A 312 -18.80 30.72 0.98
CA ILE A 312 -18.67 29.58 0.05
C ILE A 312 -17.59 28.67 0.61
N GLY A 313 -17.98 27.52 1.12
CA GLY A 313 -17.12 26.48 1.60
C GLY A 313 -16.42 25.71 0.48
N SER A 314 -15.76 24.62 0.85
CA SER A 314 -15.11 23.75 -0.11
C SER A 314 -15.18 22.30 0.36
N PRO A 315 -15.53 21.34 -0.51
CA PRO A 315 -15.49 19.91 -0.17
C PRO A 315 -14.06 19.41 0.08
N ARG A 316 -13.04 20.20 -0.27
CA ARG A 316 -11.61 19.90 -0.04
C ARG A 316 -11.06 20.55 1.24
N ALA A 317 -11.82 21.41 1.90
CA ALA A 317 -11.46 21.99 3.18
C ALA A 317 -11.86 21.05 4.32
N SER A 318 -11.23 21.21 5.50
CA SER A 318 -11.60 20.44 6.67
C SER A 318 -13.04 20.74 7.11
N LEU A 319 -13.64 19.80 7.84
CA LEU A 319 -14.98 19.98 8.41
C LEU A 319 -14.99 21.20 9.34
N GLU A 320 -13.94 21.38 10.15
CA GLU A 320 -13.80 22.50 11.08
C GLU A 320 -13.75 23.85 10.35
N SER A 321 -13.03 23.92 9.22
CA SER A 321 -12.95 25.15 8.41
C SER A 321 -14.29 25.51 7.79
N ASN A 322 -15.02 24.52 7.25
CA ASN A 322 -16.37 24.73 6.71
C ASN A 322 -17.36 25.11 7.82
N PHE A 323 -17.29 24.47 8.98
CA PHE A 323 -18.12 24.79 10.12
C PHE A 323 -17.86 26.21 10.64
N ALA A 324 -16.59 26.59 10.82
CA ALA A 324 -16.23 27.95 11.26
C ALA A 324 -16.73 29.01 10.25
N LEU A 325 -16.65 28.75 8.97
CA LEU A 325 -17.19 29.64 7.94
C LEU A 325 -18.74 29.75 8.05
N ARG A 326 -19.42 28.62 8.25
CA ARG A 326 -20.87 28.59 8.43
C ARG A 326 -21.31 29.41 9.66
N GLU A 327 -20.61 29.26 10.78
CA GLU A 327 -20.86 30.04 12.00
C GLU A 327 -20.60 31.55 11.78
N LEU A 328 -19.56 31.90 11.04
CA LEU A 328 -19.23 33.29 10.72
C LEU A 328 -20.32 33.99 9.91
N VAL A 329 -20.90 33.32 8.90
CA VAL A 329 -21.86 33.95 7.96
C VAL A 329 -23.33 33.66 8.31
N GLY A 330 -23.58 32.72 9.18
CA GLY A 330 -24.89 32.17 9.49
C GLY A 330 -25.36 31.12 8.48
N GLU A 331 -26.13 30.15 8.95
CA GLU A 331 -26.58 28.98 8.18
C GLU A 331 -27.24 29.34 6.84
N GLY A 332 -28.12 30.32 6.82
CA GLY A 332 -28.84 30.75 5.59
C GLY A 332 -27.98 31.45 4.57
N ASN A 333 -26.72 31.78 4.90
CA ASN A 333 -25.77 32.42 3.97
C ASN A 333 -24.56 31.52 3.66
N PHE A 334 -24.58 30.26 4.12
CA PHE A 334 -23.51 29.30 3.84
C PHE A 334 -23.86 28.37 2.68
N TYR A 335 -22.92 28.18 1.78
CA TYR A 335 -22.99 27.26 0.66
C TYR A 335 -21.78 26.34 0.68
N SER A 336 -21.98 25.04 0.44
CA SER A 336 -20.92 24.01 0.54
C SER A 336 -19.83 24.11 -0.55
N GLY A 337 -20.07 24.90 -1.60
CA GLY A 337 -19.18 24.96 -2.77
C GLY A 337 -19.36 23.80 -3.76
N ILE A 338 -20.44 23.03 -3.60
CA ILE A 338 -20.87 21.95 -4.49
C ILE A 338 -22.05 22.42 -5.30
N ASN A 339 -22.15 22.07 -6.59
CA ASN A 339 -23.30 22.40 -7.41
C ASN A 339 -24.54 21.60 -6.94
N GLU A 340 -25.74 22.13 -7.24
CA GLU A 340 -27.00 21.60 -6.71
C GLU A 340 -27.23 20.13 -7.17
N GLY A 341 -27.02 19.82 -8.43
CA GLY A 341 -27.22 18.46 -8.94
C GLY A 341 -26.27 17.42 -8.32
N GLU A 342 -25.05 17.81 -7.99
CA GLU A 342 -24.11 16.95 -7.24
C GLU A 342 -24.53 16.84 -5.76
N LEU A 343 -24.99 17.93 -5.17
CA LEU A 343 -25.47 17.92 -3.79
C LEU A 343 -26.71 17.03 -3.63
N ASP A 344 -27.61 17.00 -4.60
CA ASP A 344 -28.79 16.13 -4.56
C ASP A 344 -28.38 14.64 -4.68
N ARG A 345 -27.40 14.31 -5.54
CA ARG A 345 -26.84 12.96 -5.59
C ARG A 345 -26.19 12.57 -4.27
N LEU A 346 -25.42 13.47 -3.66
CA LEU A 346 -24.82 13.23 -2.34
C LEU A 346 -25.86 13.00 -1.25
N ARG A 347 -26.99 13.74 -1.27
CA ARG A 347 -28.12 13.54 -0.34
C ARG A 347 -28.70 12.14 -0.50
N LEU A 348 -28.93 11.68 -1.73
CA LEU A 348 -29.42 10.33 -1.99
C LEU A 348 -28.43 9.25 -1.50
N ILE A 349 -27.14 9.42 -1.76
CA ILE A 349 -26.10 8.51 -1.25
C ILE A 349 -26.11 8.45 0.28
N LEU A 350 -26.15 9.62 0.94
CA LEU A 350 -26.20 9.69 2.40
C LEU A 350 -27.48 9.05 2.95
N GLN A 351 -28.62 9.23 2.30
CA GLN A 351 -29.86 8.58 2.68
C GLN A 351 -29.76 7.06 2.58
N VAL A 352 -29.21 6.53 1.48
CA VAL A 352 -28.98 5.07 1.33
C VAL A 352 -28.05 4.55 2.42
N MET A 353 -26.95 5.27 2.74
CA MET A 353 -25.99 4.86 3.77
C MET A 353 -26.58 4.89 5.20
N GLN A 354 -27.50 5.81 5.50
CA GLN A 354 -28.07 6.01 6.82
C GLN A 354 -29.32 5.17 7.07
N GLU A 355 -30.15 4.99 6.04
CA GLU A 355 -31.47 4.35 6.13
C GLU A 355 -31.49 2.95 5.49
N GLY A 356 -30.48 2.61 4.69
CA GLY A 356 -30.36 1.32 4.03
C GLY A 356 -30.20 0.16 5.00
N PRO A 357 -30.71 -1.04 4.67
CA PRO A 357 -30.68 -2.20 5.57
C PRO A 357 -29.30 -2.86 5.64
N LEU A 358 -28.36 -2.53 4.73
CA LEU A 358 -27.05 -3.15 4.63
C LEU A 358 -25.97 -2.22 5.23
N PRO A 359 -24.97 -2.79 5.89
CA PRO A 359 -23.83 -2.02 6.38
C PRO A 359 -22.99 -1.48 5.23
N VAL A 360 -22.39 -0.30 5.42
CA VAL A 360 -21.37 0.22 4.50
C VAL A 360 -20.03 -0.41 4.90
N PRO A 361 -19.40 -1.22 4.04
CA PRO A 361 -18.15 -1.89 4.35
C PRO A 361 -16.99 -0.89 4.42
N SER A 362 -15.99 -1.18 5.24
CA SER A 362 -14.68 -0.53 5.16
C SER A 362 -13.92 -1.03 3.92
N ILE A 363 -12.83 -0.35 3.54
CA ILE A 363 -11.97 -0.82 2.43
C ILE A 363 -11.37 -2.19 2.75
N ARG A 364 -11.14 -2.48 4.03
CA ARG A 364 -10.68 -3.82 4.47
C ARG A 364 -11.74 -4.89 4.23
N ASP A 365 -12.98 -4.61 4.59
CA ASP A 365 -14.06 -5.58 4.44
C ASP A 365 -14.28 -5.97 2.97
N ILE A 366 -14.02 -5.05 2.02
CA ILE A 366 -14.09 -5.35 0.58
C ILE A 366 -13.14 -6.48 0.19
N GLU A 367 -11.96 -6.58 0.82
CA GLU A 367 -10.98 -7.64 0.52
C GLU A 367 -11.51 -9.05 0.85
N ASP A 368 -12.46 -9.16 1.77
CA ASP A 368 -13.01 -10.41 2.27
C ASP A 368 -14.33 -10.82 1.58
N HIS A 369 -14.82 -10.02 0.61
CA HIS A 369 -16.04 -10.35 -0.14
C HIS A 369 -15.77 -11.39 -1.24
N ASP A 370 -16.70 -12.29 -1.42
CA ASP A 370 -16.65 -13.41 -2.38
C ASP A 370 -17.27 -13.11 -3.75
N ALA A 371 -17.97 -11.98 -3.88
CA ALA A 371 -18.46 -11.44 -5.15
C ALA A 371 -18.62 -9.93 -5.08
N VAL A 372 -18.20 -9.22 -6.12
CA VAL A 372 -18.31 -7.75 -6.17
C VAL A 372 -18.78 -7.28 -7.54
N PHE A 373 -19.68 -6.30 -7.54
CA PHE A 373 -20.13 -5.60 -8.73
C PHE A 373 -19.74 -4.11 -8.65
N VAL A 374 -18.93 -3.65 -9.61
CA VAL A 374 -18.54 -2.24 -9.78
C VAL A 374 -19.44 -1.62 -10.84
N LEU A 375 -20.20 -0.59 -10.47
CA LEU A 375 -21.16 0.07 -11.35
C LEU A 375 -20.78 1.53 -11.59
N GLY A 376 -20.43 1.84 -12.83
CA GLY A 376 -20.33 3.19 -13.35
C GLY A 376 -18.99 3.92 -13.09
N GLU A 377 -18.00 3.27 -12.47
CA GLU A 377 -16.77 3.94 -12.03
C GLU A 377 -15.47 3.21 -12.42
N ASP A 378 -14.46 3.97 -12.78
CA ASP A 378 -13.07 3.49 -12.86
C ASP A 378 -12.36 3.74 -11.53
N LEU A 379 -12.40 2.75 -10.65
CA LEU A 379 -11.80 2.82 -9.32
C LEU A 379 -10.27 2.94 -9.35
N THR A 380 -9.62 2.51 -10.43
CA THR A 380 -8.15 2.66 -10.55
C THR A 380 -7.74 4.11 -10.62
N GLN A 381 -8.60 4.99 -11.14
CA GLN A 381 -8.37 6.44 -11.25
C GLN A 381 -8.97 7.24 -10.10
N THR A 382 -10.14 6.87 -9.61
CA THR A 382 -10.91 7.70 -8.65
C THR A 382 -10.74 7.24 -7.20
N ALA A 383 -10.46 5.94 -6.97
CA ALA A 383 -10.29 5.36 -5.64
C ALA A 383 -9.32 4.18 -5.68
N ALA A 384 -8.09 4.41 -6.10
CA ALA A 384 -7.09 3.37 -6.36
C ALA A 384 -6.95 2.36 -5.20
N ARG A 385 -7.07 2.78 -3.93
CA ARG A 385 -7.00 1.84 -2.80
C ARG A 385 -8.18 0.86 -2.78
N ILE A 386 -9.37 1.28 -3.21
CA ILE A 386 -10.52 0.37 -3.37
C ILE A 386 -10.25 -0.60 -4.53
N ALA A 387 -9.70 -0.12 -5.66
CA ALA A 387 -9.29 -1.00 -6.75
C ALA A 387 -8.29 -2.07 -6.29
N LEU A 388 -7.34 -1.70 -5.44
CA LEU A 388 -6.38 -2.65 -4.85
C LEU A 388 -7.06 -3.66 -3.92
N ALA A 389 -8.09 -3.26 -3.18
CA ALA A 389 -8.89 -4.16 -2.35
C ALA A 389 -9.64 -5.19 -3.20
N LEU A 390 -10.23 -4.77 -4.32
CA LEU A 390 -10.88 -5.67 -5.28
C LEU A 390 -9.91 -6.71 -5.86
N ARG A 391 -8.66 -6.32 -6.14
CA ARG A 391 -7.63 -7.30 -6.55
C ARG A 391 -7.32 -8.34 -5.47
N GLN A 392 -7.55 -8.01 -4.20
CA GLN A 392 -7.40 -9.00 -3.13
C GLN A 392 -8.66 -9.85 -2.98
N SER A 393 -9.87 -9.28 -3.10
CA SER A 393 -11.12 -10.04 -2.97
C SER A 393 -11.23 -11.18 -4.00
N VAL A 394 -10.79 -10.95 -5.25
CA VAL A 394 -10.78 -12.02 -6.28
C VAL A 394 -9.87 -13.20 -5.92
N LYS A 395 -8.88 -13.02 -5.04
CA LYS A 395 -7.99 -14.09 -4.57
C LYS A 395 -8.59 -14.92 -3.44
N GLY A 396 -9.72 -14.51 -2.88
CA GLY A 396 -10.40 -15.26 -1.81
C GLY A 396 -10.63 -16.72 -2.17
N LYS A 397 -11.00 -17.01 -3.43
CA LYS A 397 -11.18 -18.38 -3.92
C LYS A 397 -9.92 -19.23 -3.84
N ALA A 398 -8.76 -18.64 -4.12
CA ALA A 398 -7.47 -19.31 -3.99
C ALA A 398 -7.18 -19.71 -2.54
N VAL A 399 -7.50 -18.82 -1.61
CA VAL A 399 -7.31 -19.06 -0.16
C VAL A 399 -8.25 -20.15 0.34
N GLU A 400 -9.52 -20.12 -0.09
CA GLU A 400 -10.51 -21.15 0.21
C GLU A 400 -10.03 -22.55 -0.25
N MET A 401 -9.63 -22.68 -1.52
CA MET A 401 -9.11 -23.94 -2.09
C MET A 401 -7.86 -24.43 -1.36
N ALA A 402 -6.97 -23.51 -0.95
CA ALA A 402 -5.78 -23.85 -0.18
C ALA A 402 -6.13 -24.36 1.22
N ALA A 403 -7.13 -23.75 1.87
CA ALA A 403 -7.62 -24.17 3.17
C ALA A 403 -8.21 -25.59 3.14
N ASP A 404 -8.99 -25.93 2.09
CA ASP A 404 -9.52 -27.28 1.87
C ASP A 404 -8.41 -28.34 1.76
N MET A 405 -7.28 -27.95 1.14
CA MET A 405 -6.09 -28.78 1.04
C MET A 405 -5.16 -28.70 2.26
N LYS A 406 -5.55 -27.97 3.31
CA LYS A 406 -4.75 -27.71 4.54
C LYS A 406 -3.40 -27.02 4.26
N VAL A 407 -3.35 -26.21 3.20
CA VAL A 407 -2.20 -25.38 2.87
C VAL A 407 -2.38 -24.02 3.54
N GLN A 408 -1.34 -23.55 4.20
CA GLN A 408 -1.37 -22.28 4.92
C GLN A 408 -1.49 -21.09 3.95
N PRO A 409 -2.37 -20.11 4.20
CA PRO A 409 -2.65 -18.99 3.27
C PRO A 409 -1.43 -18.10 3.02
N TRP A 410 -0.50 -18.02 3.97
CA TRP A 410 0.74 -17.24 3.83
C TRP A 410 1.83 -17.92 2.99
N LEU A 411 1.61 -19.17 2.53
CA LEU A 411 2.46 -19.86 1.56
C LEU A 411 2.08 -19.44 0.12
N ASP A 412 2.34 -18.19 -0.22
CA ASP A 412 1.91 -17.52 -1.45
C ASP A 412 2.07 -18.35 -2.73
N ALA A 413 3.24 -18.95 -2.96
CA ALA A 413 3.48 -19.77 -4.14
C ALA A 413 2.62 -21.05 -4.19
N ALA A 414 2.35 -21.68 -3.04
CA ALA A 414 1.52 -22.87 -2.98
C ALA A 414 0.05 -22.53 -3.23
N VAL A 415 -0.45 -21.45 -2.63
CA VAL A 415 -1.81 -20.95 -2.84
C VAL A 415 -2.08 -20.66 -4.31
N LYS A 416 -1.18 -19.96 -4.99
CA LYS A 416 -1.27 -19.69 -6.43
C LYS A 416 -1.27 -20.96 -7.29
N ASN A 417 -0.40 -21.91 -6.96
CA ASN A 417 -0.33 -23.17 -7.69
C ASN A 417 -1.62 -24.01 -7.55
N ILE A 418 -2.29 -23.94 -6.40
CA ILE A 418 -3.56 -24.63 -6.17
C ILE A 418 -4.68 -23.96 -6.96
N ALA A 419 -4.78 -22.66 -6.89
CA ALA A 419 -5.85 -21.90 -7.53
C ALA A 419 -5.75 -21.87 -9.05
N GLN A 420 -4.53 -21.81 -9.60
CA GLN A 420 -4.27 -21.57 -11.02
C GLN A 420 -5.02 -20.34 -11.54
N HIS A 421 -6.21 -20.51 -12.10
CA HIS A 421 -7.06 -19.45 -12.64
C HIS A 421 -8.36 -19.26 -11.85
N ALA A 422 -8.58 -20.05 -10.76
CA ALA A 422 -9.78 -19.89 -9.96
C ALA A 422 -9.74 -18.58 -9.17
N GLN A 423 -10.82 -17.84 -9.25
CA GLN A 423 -10.97 -16.53 -8.58
C GLN A 423 -12.42 -16.31 -8.14
N ASN A 424 -12.63 -15.41 -7.18
CA ASN A 424 -13.96 -14.91 -6.87
C ASN A 424 -14.44 -13.99 -8.00
N PRO A 425 -15.73 -14.01 -8.36
CA PRO A 425 -16.24 -13.19 -9.45
C PRO A 425 -16.20 -11.69 -9.13
N LEU A 426 -15.67 -10.94 -10.08
CA LEU A 426 -15.71 -9.49 -10.12
C LEU A 426 -16.40 -9.05 -11.41
N PHE A 427 -17.52 -8.36 -11.29
CA PHE A 427 -18.27 -7.81 -12.42
C PHE A 427 -18.02 -6.32 -12.52
N ILE A 428 -17.76 -5.81 -13.73
CA ILE A 428 -17.49 -4.39 -13.95
C ILE A 428 -18.38 -3.84 -15.07
N ALA A 429 -19.18 -2.85 -14.74
CA ALA A 429 -19.92 -2.05 -15.71
C ALA A 429 -19.40 -0.60 -15.65
N SER A 430 -18.75 -0.14 -16.70
CA SER A 430 -18.08 1.16 -16.74
C SER A 430 -18.20 1.84 -18.11
N VAL A 431 -17.85 3.13 -18.20
CA VAL A 431 -17.92 3.89 -19.46
C VAL A 431 -16.86 3.45 -20.47
N SER A 432 -15.75 2.94 -19.98
CA SER A 432 -14.60 2.48 -20.78
C SER A 432 -13.82 1.41 -20.03
N ALA A 433 -12.95 0.72 -20.72
CA ALA A 433 -12.07 -0.29 -20.13
C ALA A 433 -11.25 0.29 -18.96
N THR A 434 -11.10 -0.50 -17.91
CA THR A 434 -10.34 -0.17 -16.71
C THR A 434 -9.19 -1.15 -16.52
N ARG A 435 -8.24 -0.84 -15.63
CA ARG A 435 -7.15 -1.77 -15.31
C ARG A 435 -7.60 -2.97 -14.48
N LEU A 436 -8.83 -2.97 -13.97
CA LEU A 436 -9.40 -4.11 -13.25
C LEU A 436 -10.03 -5.15 -14.18
N ASP A 437 -10.21 -4.83 -15.45
CA ASP A 437 -10.79 -5.74 -16.45
C ASP A 437 -9.93 -7.02 -16.61
N ASP A 438 -8.64 -6.95 -16.29
CA ASP A 438 -7.72 -8.10 -16.30
C ASP A 438 -8.03 -9.17 -15.24
N VAL A 439 -8.79 -8.84 -14.21
CA VAL A 439 -9.23 -9.74 -13.13
C VAL A 439 -10.75 -9.84 -13.01
N ALA A 440 -11.49 -9.21 -13.93
CA ALA A 440 -12.94 -9.30 -13.96
C ALA A 440 -13.39 -10.62 -14.56
N GLU A 441 -14.48 -11.18 -14.02
CA GLU A 441 -15.20 -12.32 -14.62
C GLU A 441 -15.89 -11.87 -15.89
N GLU A 442 -16.55 -10.71 -15.84
CA GLU A 442 -17.24 -10.12 -16.98
C GLU A 442 -17.23 -8.58 -16.92
N THR A 443 -17.20 -7.95 -18.10
CA THR A 443 -17.19 -6.49 -18.24
C THR A 443 -18.20 -5.99 -19.26
N VAL A 444 -18.87 -4.87 -18.93
CA VAL A 444 -19.78 -4.16 -19.85
C VAL A 444 -19.35 -2.70 -19.94
N HIS A 445 -19.20 -2.19 -21.17
CA HIS A 445 -18.91 -0.78 -21.43
C HIS A 445 -20.09 -0.12 -22.12
N ALA A 446 -20.69 0.85 -21.45
CA ALA A 446 -21.89 1.51 -21.93
C ALA A 446 -21.97 3.00 -21.53
N ALA A 447 -22.91 3.71 -22.11
CA ALA A 447 -23.20 5.10 -21.71
C ALA A 447 -23.73 5.15 -20.26
N PRO A 448 -23.57 6.27 -19.53
CA PRO A 448 -23.99 6.37 -18.12
C PRO A 448 -25.46 6.00 -17.87
N ASP A 449 -26.36 6.36 -18.77
CA ASP A 449 -27.79 6.05 -18.65
C ASP A 449 -28.06 4.55 -18.80
N ASP A 450 -27.34 3.86 -19.69
CA ASP A 450 -27.44 2.41 -19.86
C ASP A 450 -26.83 1.66 -18.70
N LEU A 451 -25.73 2.18 -18.12
CA LEU A 451 -25.16 1.63 -16.87
C LEU A 451 -26.14 1.75 -15.70
N ALA A 452 -26.87 2.87 -15.59
CA ALA A 452 -27.91 3.03 -14.56
C ALA A 452 -29.04 2.02 -14.78
N ARG A 453 -29.48 1.81 -16.03
CA ARG A 453 -30.48 0.78 -16.38
C ARG A 453 -30.01 -0.62 -16.06
N LEU A 454 -28.75 -0.95 -16.34
CA LEU A 454 -28.14 -2.22 -15.96
C LEU A 454 -28.16 -2.41 -14.44
N GLY A 455 -27.81 -1.38 -13.65
CA GLY A 455 -27.88 -1.44 -12.20
C GLY A 455 -29.26 -1.77 -11.67
N PHE A 456 -30.32 -1.17 -12.23
CA PHE A 456 -31.71 -1.52 -11.90
C PHE A 456 -32.09 -2.96 -12.32
N ALA A 457 -31.60 -3.41 -13.47
CA ALA A 457 -31.86 -4.78 -13.93
C ALA A 457 -31.21 -5.82 -13.01
N VAL A 458 -29.97 -5.60 -12.59
CA VAL A 458 -29.28 -6.44 -11.61
C VAL A 458 -30.04 -6.45 -10.27
N ALA A 459 -30.45 -5.28 -9.79
CA ALA A 459 -31.24 -5.17 -8.57
C ALA A 459 -32.54 -5.97 -8.67
N HIS A 460 -33.27 -5.90 -9.81
CA HIS A 460 -34.50 -6.65 -10.04
C HIS A 460 -34.27 -8.16 -10.14
N ALA A 461 -33.14 -8.57 -10.72
CA ALA A 461 -32.78 -10.00 -10.79
C ALA A 461 -32.47 -10.58 -9.40
N ILE A 462 -31.89 -9.79 -8.50
CA ILE A 462 -31.64 -10.18 -7.10
C ILE A 462 -32.93 -10.13 -6.28
N ASP A 463 -33.69 -9.05 -6.42
CA ASP A 463 -34.95 -8.82 -5.71
C ASP A 463 -36.04 -8.38 -6.70
N PRO A 464 -37.03 -9.30 -7.03
CA PRO A 464 -38.11 -8.97 -7.95
C PRO A 464 -39.03 -7.83 -7.53
N SER A 465 -38.89 -7.31 -6.30
CA SER A 465 -39.62 -6.11 -5.84
C SER A 465 -38.97 -4.82 -6.34
N ALA A 466 -37.71 -4.86 -6.78
CA ALA A 466 -37.02 -3.73 -7.40
C ALA A 466 -37.61 -3.43 -8.80
N PRO A 467 -37.49 -2.17 -9.32
CA PRO A 467 -38.03 -1.80 -10.62
C PRO A 467 -37.47 -2.66 -11.76
N SER A 468 -38.34 -3.20 -12.59
CA SER A 468 -37.92 -3.94 -13.79
C SER A 468 -37.47 -2.99 -14.89
N VAL A 469 -36.52 -3.42 -15.72
CA VAL A 469 -36.01 -2.68 -16.88
C VAL A 469 -36.35 -3.45 -18.15
N ALA A 470 -37.06 -2.79 -19.08
CA ALA A 470 -37.33 -3.33 -20.39
C ALA A 470 -36.22 -2.95 -21.39
N ASP A 471 -36.11 -3.70 -22.48
CA ASP A 471 -35.25 -3.38 -23.63
C ASP A 471 -33.78 -3.14 -23.26
N LEU A 472 -33.19 -4.04 -22.48
CA LEU A 472 -31.76 -4.07 -22.24
C LEU A 472 -31.00 -4.47 -23.52
N ASP A 473 -29.84 -3.87 -23.71
CA ASP A 473 -28.90 -4.32 -24.74
C ASP A 473 -28.56 -5.81 -24.54
N PRO A 474 -28.37 -6.61 -25.60
CA PRO A 474 -28.02 -8.04 -25.48
C PRO A 474 -26.80 -8.34 -24.62
N GLN A 475 -25.79 -7.45 -24.65
CA GLN A 475 -24.60 -7.59 -23.80
C GLN A 475 -24.95 -7.35 -22.31
N ALA A 476 -25.72 -6.31 -22.02
CA ALA A 476 -26.20 -6.02 -20.67
C ALA A 476 -27.17 -7.10 -20.14
N GLN A 477 -27.87 -7.81 -21.04
CA GLN A 477 -28.76 -8.89 -20.69
C GLN A 477 -28.02 -10.19 -20.39
N ALA A 478 -26.86 -10.41 -21.04
CA ALA A 478 -25.99 -11.56 -20.80
C ALA A 478 -25.18 -11.41 -19.49
N PHE A 479 -24.74 -10.19 -19.20
CA PHE A 479 -24.05 -9.79 -17.97
C PHE A 479 -24.92 -10.04 -16.72
#